data_1d929cbf281b67d6a372393feb424f06
#
_entry.id   1d929cbf281b67d6a372393feb424f06
#
_cell.length_a   1.000
_cell.length_b   1.000
_cell.length_c   1.000
_cell.angle_alpha   90.00
_cell.angle_beta   90.00
_cell.angle_gamma   90.00
#
_symmetry.space_group_name_H-M   'P 1'
#
loop_
_entity.id
_entity.type
_entity.pdbx_description
1 polymer ?
#
loop_
_entity_poly.entity_id
_entity_poly.type
_entity_poly.pdbx_seq_one_letter_code
_entity_poly.pdbx_strand_id
1 'polypeptide(L)'
;MKKELLILISILLSTLTIAGEIPGQAGNDGKRIKGFSGGMMAHTGFLWGGDNPYNYSPNGTTFGIGGIARVSLSEHVRTGFEGYFSSMGLKEGVVSGSHNKLFWTGVLADYFWKIGKCYPYIGTTVGGGMETAFYMFEGNKQDWLPEANVVLHKQPFLAVDPFIGCDFAVAQGLRLTVKADWLLAINSNGLNRPQGPRIYFGFIFAH
;
A
#
# COMPACT_ATOMS: atom_id res chain seq x y z
N MET A 1 5.18 20.52 9.84
CA MET A 1 5.56 19.10 9.80
C MET A 1 5.36 18.36 11.12
N LYS A 2 5.95 18.75 12.27
CA LYS A 2 5.71 18.05 13.56
C LYS A 2 4.26 18.10 14.04
N LYS A 3 3.52 19.17 13.79
CA LYS A 3 2.12 19.33 14.23
C LYS A 3 1.16 18.46 13.39
N GLU A 4 1.37 18.33 12.11
CA GLU A 4 0.53 17.51 11.22
C GLU A 4 0.70 16.02 11.48
N LEU A 5 1.94 15.59 11.77
CA LEU A 5 2.22 14.22 12.16
C LEU A 5 1.58 13.87 13.51
N LEU A 6 1.57 14.81 14.46
CA LEU A 6 0.90 14.64 15.76
C LEU A 6 -0.62 14.53 15.60
N ILE A 7 -1.24 15.31 14.70
CA ILE A 7 -2.66 15.24 14.41
C ILE A 7 -3.01 13.87 13.78
N LEU A 8 -2.19 13.39 12.85
CA LEU A 8 -2.40 12.09 12.21
C LEU A 8 -2.26 10.93 13.20
N ILE A 9 -1.24 10.98 14.07
CA ILE A 9 -1.05 10.00 15.15
C ILE A 9 -2.21 10.09 16.15
N SER A 10 -2.70 11.29 16.47
CA SER A 10 -3.84 11.49 17.36
C SER A 10 -5.14 10.92 16.78
N ILE A 11 -5.37 11.08 15.47
CA ILE A 11 -6.52 10.48 14.77
C ILE A 11 -6.38 8.95 14.76
N LEU A 12 -5.21 8.41 14.52
CA LEU A 12 -4.94 6.98 14.54
C LEU A 12 -5.11 6.38 15.95
N LEU A 13 -4.62 7.08 16.98
CA LEU A 13 -4.82 6.68 18.37
C LEU A 13 -6.30 6.79 18.78
N SER A 14 -7.02 7.82 18.35
CA SER A 14 -8.44 7.97 18.66
C SER A 14 -9.30 6.89 17.98
N THR A 15 -8.95 6.44 16.79
CA THR A 15 -9.62 5.30 16.16
C THR A 15 -9.30 3.97 16.87
N LEU A 16 -8.11 3.82 17.40
CA LEU A 16 -7.73 2.67 18.25
C LEU A 16 -8.43 2.71 19.62
N THR A 17 -8.59 3.87 20.23
CA THR A 17 -9.32 4.03 21.50
C THR A 17 -10.82 3.85 21.35
N ILE A 18 -11.44 4.31 20.26
CA ILE A 18 -12.86 4.05 19.94
C ILE A 18 -13.11 2.56 19.72
N ALA A 19 -12.13 1.80 19.21
CA ALA A 19 -12.20 0.35 19.15
C ALA A 19 -11.99 -0.34 20.53
N GLY A 20 -11.49 0.39 21.54
CA GLY A 20 -11.15 -0.09 22.88
C GLY A 20 -12.17 0.23 23.98
N GLU A 21 -13.04 1.21 23.80
CA GLU A 21 -14.04 1.58 24.80
C GLU A 21 -15.41 0.93 24.49
N ILE A 22 -15.56 -0.33 24.88
CA ILE A 22 -16.88 -0.89 25.21
C ILE A 22 -16.99 -0.81 26.74
N PRO A 23 -17.94 0.02 27.28
CA PRO A 23 -18.16 0.09 28.73
C PRO A 23 -18.58 -1.28 29.25
N GLY A 24 -17.91 -1.74 30.27
CA GLY A 24 -18.18 -2.81 31.17
C GLY A 24 -19.42 -3.67 30.99
N GLN A 25 -19.23 -4.86 30.45
CA GLN A 25 -19.95 -6.02 30.92
C GLN A 25 -18.92 -7.09 31.23
N ALA A 26 -18.68 -7.28 32.50
CA ALA A 26 -18.10 -8.49 33.05
C ALA A 26 -19.09 -9.64 32.80
N GLY A 27 -18.94 -10.29 31.66
CA GLY A 27 -19.69 -11.45 31.19
C GLY A 27 -18.77 -12.24 30.28
N ASN A 28 -18.33 -13.35 30.78
CA ASN A 28 -17.55 -14.42 30.22
C ASN A 28 -17.88 -14.74 28.75
N ASP A 29 -17.19 -14.08 27.78
CA ASP A 29 -17.12 -14.58 26.41
C ASP A 29 -15.81 -14.11 25.73
N GLY A 30 -14.81 -14.97 25.84
CA GLY A 30 -13.44 -14.76 25.42
C GLY A 30 -13.18 -14.81 23.91
N LYS A 31 -14.07 -14.35 23.05
CA LYS A 31 -13.78 -14.20 21.60
C LYS A 31 -13.85 -12.76 21.16
N ARG A 32 -12.77 -12.01 21.44
CA ARG A 32 -12.59 -10.66 20.86
C ARG A 32 -12.39 -10.65 19.34
N ILE A 33 -12.07 -11.79 18.72
CA ILE A 33 -11.84 -11.95 17.30
C ILE A 33 -13.03 -12.68 16.69
N LYS A 34 -13.76 -12.00 15.79
CA LYS A 34 -14.97 -12.54 15.13
C LYS A 34 -14.67 -13.24 13.80
N GLY A 35 -13.47 -13.14 13.27
CA GLY A 35 -13.08 -13.80 12.03
C GLY A 35 -11.69 -13.36 11.56
N PHE A 36 -11.11 -14.20 10.73
CA PHE A 36 -9.84 -13.96 10.05
C PHE A 36 -10.07 -13.99 8.54
N SER A 37 -9.39 -13.10 7.82
CA SER A 37 -9.37 -13.14 6.36
C SER A 37 -8.00 -12.74 5.83
N GLY A 38 -7.56 -13.39 4.77
CA GLY A 38 -6.30 -13.06 4.15
C GLY A 38 -6.21 -13.61 2.74
N GLY A 39 -5.41 -12.99 1.91
CA GLY A 39 -5.28 -13.40 0.52
C GLY A 39 -4.23 -12.62 -0.24
N MET A 40 -4.22 -12.87 -1.54
CA MET A 40 -3.28 -12.24 -2.47
C MET A 40 -4.03 -11.40 -3.49
N MET A 41 -3.39 -10.31 -3.91
CA MET A 41 -3.92 -9.40 -4.93
C MET A 41 -2.81 -9.01 -5.89
N ALA A 42 -3.13 -8.98 -7.17
CA ALA A 42 -2.36 -8.29 -8.18
C ALA A 42 -2.90 -6.86 -8.31
N HIS A 43 -2.04 -5.92 -8.66
CA HIS A 43 -2.46 -4.54 -8.87
C HIS A 43 -1.80 -3.90 -10.07
N THR A 44 -2.47 -2.91 -10.58
CA THR A 44 -1.94 -1.95 -11.55
C THR A 44 -2.32 -0.55 -11.13
N GLY A 45 -1.56 0.43 -11.57
CA GLY A 45 -1.84 1.82 -11.25
C GLY A 45 -0.92 2.77 -11.98
N PHE A 46 -1.01 4.02 -11.63
CA PHE A 46 -0.12 5.06 -12.12
C PHE A 46 0.53 5.77 -10.93
N LEU A 47 1.86 5.81 -10.92
CA LEU A 47 2.62 6.49 -9.89
C LEU A 47 3.30 7.72 -10.45
N TRP A 48 3.24 8.78 -9.68
CA TRP A 48 4.02 10.01 -9.87
C TRP A 48 5.16 10.01 -8.85
N GLY A 49 6.38 10.17 -9.34
CA GLY A 49 7.52 10.51 -8.50
C GLY A 49 7.71 12.03 -8.42
N GLY A 50 8.42 12.49 -7.41
CA GLY A 50 8.93 13.85 -7.37
C GLY A 50 10.24 13.98 -8.16
N ASP A 51 10.70 15.22 -8.36
CA ASP A 51 12.00 15.48 -8.95
C ASP A 51 13.12 14.84 -8.10
N ASN A 52 14.01 14.14 -8.76
CA ASN A 52 15.18 13.55 -8.12
C ASN A 52 16.44 14.33 -8.48
N PRO A 53 17.58 14.08 -7.79
CA PRO A 53 18.85 14.78 -8.06
C PRO A 53 19.35 14.64 -9.50
N TYR A 54 18.81 13.70 -10.25
CA TYR A 54 19.19 13.40 -11.63
C TYR A 54 18.23 14.00 -12.66
N ASN A 55 17.28 14.84 -12.23
CA ASN A 55 16.28 15.49 -13.08
C ASN A 55 15.34 14.53 -13.83
N TYR A 56 15.14 13.32 -13.31
CA TYR A 56 14.19 12.35 -13.84
C TYR A 56 13.02 12.19 -12.89
N SER A 57 11.82 12.46 -13.38
CA SER A 57 10.58 12.15 -12.65
C SER A 57 10.11 10.74 -13.03
N PRO A 58 10.19 9.75 -12.14
CA PRO A 58 9.72 8.40 -12.45
C PRO A 58 8.19 8.39 -12.44
N ASN A 59 7.60 8.74 -13.57
CA ASN A 59 6.15 8.70 -13.78
C ASN A 59 5.81 7.52 -14.69
N GLY A 60 4.82 6.74 -14.33
CA GLY A 60 4.43 5.65 -15.21
C GLY A 60 3.45 4.65 -14.62
N THR A 61 3.04 3.74 -15.48
CA THR A 61 2.20 2.62 -15.10
C THR A 61 3.00 1.61 -14.29
N THR A 62 2.45 1.25 -13.15
CA THR A 62 3.03 0.25 -12.25
C THR A 62 2.20 -1.03 -12.25
N PHE A 63 2.88 -2.16 -12.09
CA PHE A 63 2.27 -3.47 -11.91
C PHE A 63 2.91 -4.14 -10.70
N GLY A 64 2.10 -4.89 -9.97
CA GLY A 64 2.62 -5.56 -8.80
C GLY A 64 1.71 -6.62 -8.23
N ILE A 65 2.21 -7.22 -7.17
CA ILE A 65 1.55 -8.27 -6.43
C ILE A 65 1.79 -8.06 -4.94
N GLY A 66 0.87 -8.48 -4.13
CA GLY A 66 1.00 -8.44 -2.69
C GLY A 66 -0.10 -9.22 -1.99
N GLY A 67 -0.26 -8.95 -0.71
CA GLY A 67 -1.22 -9.64 0.11
C GLY A 67 -1.75 -8.78 1.24
N ILE A 68 -2.85 -9.26 1.79
CA ILE A 68 -3.56 -8.65 2.89
C ILE A 68 -3.93 -9.73 3.90
N ALA A 69 -3.82 -9.40 5.18
CA ALA A 69 -4.30 -10.21 6.29
C ALA A 69 -5.11 -9.33 7.23
N ARG A 70 -6.36 -9.70 7.50
CA ARG A 70 -7.31 -8.91 8.29
C ARG A 70 -7.95 -9.74 9.38
N VAL A 71 -8.23 -9.11 10.50
CA VAL A 71 -8.93 -9.66 11.65
C VAL A 71 -10.16 -8.80 11.90
N SER A 72 -11.33 -9.43 12.05
CA SER A 72 -12.57 -8.73 12.36
C SER A 72 -12.65 -8.52 13.87
N LEU A 73 -12.60 -7.27 14.30
CA LEU A 73 -12.73 -6.87 15.70
C LEU A 73 -14.20 -6.72 16.10
N SER A 74 -15.04 -6.31 15.15
CA SER A 74 -16.47 -6.16 15.32
C SER A 74 -17.23 -6.64 14.08
N GLU A 75 -18.54 -6.39 14.04
CA GLU A 75 -19.38 -6.71 12.87
C GLU A 75 -19.09 -5.82 11.66
N HIS A 76 -18.43 -4.69 11.88
CA HIS A 76 -18.18 -3.70 10.85
C HIS A 76 -16.74 -3.23 10.76
N VAL A 77 -15.88 -3.58 11.73
CA VAL A 77 -14.51 -3.08 11.81
C VAL A 77 -13.52 -4.23 11.68
N ARG A 78 -12.57 -4.07 10.76
CA ARG A 78 -11.42 -4.96 10.60
C ARG A 78 -10.13 -4.16 10.74
N THR A 79 -9.11 -4.82 11.23
CA THR A 79 -7.73 -4.34 11.24
C THR A 79 -6.81 -5.41 10.71
N GLY A 80 -5.61 -5.06 10.35
CA GLY A 80 -4.66 -6.04 9.84
C GLY A 80 -3.41 -5.44 9.24
N PHE A 81 -2.80 -6.20 8.35
CA PHE A 81 -1.59 -5.83 7.65
C PHE A 81 -1.76 -6.06 6.16
N GLU A 82 -1.11 -5.23 5.37
CA GLU A 82 -0.95 -5.48 3.94
C GLU A 82 0.45 -5.12 3.48
N GLY A 83 0.88 -5.72 2.38
CA GLY A 83 2.17 -5.40 1.79
C GLY A 83 2.20 -5.76 0.31
N TYR A 84 2.86 -4.91 -0.47
CA TYR A 84 2.87 -4.99 -1.92
C TYR A 84 4.25 -4.71 -2.48
N PHE A 85 4.51 -5.37 -3.58
CA PHE A 85 5.66 -5.17 -4.42
C PHE A 85 5.21 -4.69 -5.79
N SER A 86 5.73 -3.57 -6.25
CA SER A 86 5.39 -2.96 -7.53
C SER A 86 6.64 -2.75 -8.38
N SER A 87 6.49 -2.83 -9.69
CA SER A 87 7.52 -2.53 -10.66
C SER A 87 6.98 -1.62 -11.74
N MET A 88 7.81 -0.66 -12.16
CA MET A 88 7.51 0.30 -13.19
C MET A 88 8.72 0.42 -14.12
N GLY A 89 8.50 0.26 -15.42
CA GLY A 89 9.53 0.55 -16.43
C GLY A 89 9.66 2.06 -16.64
N LEU A 90 10.88 2.58 -16.66
CA LEU A 90 11.17 3.97 -16.97
C LEU A 90 11.40 4.10 -18.47
N LYS A 91 10.72 5.07 -19.11
CA LYS A 91 10.74 5.24 -20.58
C LYS A 91 11.40 6.53 -21.06
N GLU A 92 11.46 7.55 -20.21
CA GLU A 92 11.95 8.88 -20.62
C GLU A 92 13.37 9.12 -20.16
N GLY A 93 14.25 9.49 -21.09
CA GLY A 93 15.61 9.99 -20.83
C GLY A 93 16.63 8.94 -20.35
N VAL A 94 16.27 7.65 -20.31
CA VAL A 94 17.12 6.55 -19.85
C VAL A 94 17.12 5.40 -20.84
N VAL A 95 18.21 4.64 -20.85
CA VAL A 95 18.35 3.47 -21.72
C VAL A 95 17.36 2.38 -21.33
N SER A 96 16.95 1.58 -22.31
CA SER A 96 16.11 0.40 -22.12
C SER A 96 16.69 -0.51 -21.03
N GLY A 97 15.85 -0.86 -20.03
CA GLY A 97 16.27 -1.63 -18.85
C GLY A 97 16.22 -0.86 -17.55
N SER A 98 16.09 0.47 -17.60
CA SER A 98 15.86 1.29 -16.42
C SER A 98 14.48 0.97 -15.81
N HIS A 99 14.43 0.78 -14.52
CA HIS A 99 13.20 0.42 -13.83
C HIS A 99 13.15 0.98 -12.41
N ASN A 100 11.95 1.20 -11.93
CA ASN A 100 11.69 1.56 -10.55
C ASN A 100 10.93 0.44 -9.86
N LYS A 101 11.37 0.06 -8.68
CA LYS A 101 10.73 -0.94 -7.79
C LYS A 101 10.28 -0.27 -6.53
N LEU A 102 9.05 -0.54 -6.15
CA LEU A 102 8.45 -0.06 -4.93
C LEU A 102 8.03 -1.26 -4.08
N PHE A 103 8.55 -1.32 -2.87
CA PHE A 103 8.07 -2.21 -1.82
C PHE A 103 7.48 -1.38 -0.69
N TRP A 104 6.27 -1.74 -0.23
CA TRP A 104 5.70 -1.10 0.93
C TRP A 104 4.83 -2.06 1.73
N THR A 105 4.68 -1.78 3.02
CA THR A 105 3.84 -2.55 3.95
C THR A 105 3.29 -1.63 5.01
N GLY A 106 2.12 -1.96 5.56
CA GLY A 106 1.51 -1.14 6.59
C GLY A 106 0.43 -1.86 7.38
N VAL A 107 0.03 -1.19 8.44
CA VAL A 107 -1.12 -1.57 9.28
C VAL A 107 -2.36 -0.91 8.69
N LEU A 108 -3.41 -1.67 8.49
CA LEU A 108 -4.67 -1.19 7.95
C LEU A 108 -5.79 -1.23 9.00
N ALA A 109 -6.75 -0.36 8.80
CA ALA A 109 -8.07 -0.44 9.44
C ALA A 109 -9.14 -0.11 8.41
N ASP A 110 -10.20 -0.91 8.36
CA ASP A 110 -11.33 -0.69 7.48
C ASP A 110 -12.67 -0.86 8.18
N TYR A 111 -13.65 -0.15 7.65
CA TYR A 111 -15.06 -0.32 8.00
C TYR A 111 -15.76 -0.98 6.82
N PHE A 112 -16.51 -2.05 7.08
CA PHE A 112 -17.19 -2.82 6.04
C PHE A 112 -18.67 -3.03 6.35
N TRP A 113 -19.45 -3.22 5.28
CA TRP A 113 -20.87 -3.53 5.35
C TRP A 113 -21.11 -4.92 4.72
N LYS A 114 -22.16 -5.57 5.15
CA LYS A 114 -22.62 -6.82 4.54
C LYS A 114 -23.90 -6.55 3.75
N ILE A 115 -23.81 -6.63 2.43
CA ILE A 115 -24.95 -6.45 1.51
C ILE A 115 -25.10 -7.73 0.69
N GLY A 116 -25.85 -8.70 1.20
CA GLY A 116 -25.97 -10.01 0.56
C GLY A 116 -24.62 -10.75 0.45
N LYS A 117 -24.15 -10.97 -0.77
CA LYS A 117 -22.85 -11.58 -1.06
C LYS A 117 -21.70 -10.58 -1.26
N CYS A 118 -22.01 -9.29 -1.22
CA CYS A 118 -21.04 -8.21 -1.36
C CYS A 118 -20.70 -7.61 0.00
N TYR A 119 -19.42 -7.34 0.23
CA TYR A 119 -18.89 -6.73 1.45
C TYR A 119 -18.10 -5.48 1.04
N PRO A 120 -18.78 -4.37 0.73
CA PRO A 120 -18.09 -3.12 0.46
C PRO A 120 -17.37 -2.63 1.72
N TYR A 121 -16.22 -1.98 1.52
CA TYR A 121 -15.41 -1.46 2.61
C TYR A 121 -14.70 -0.17 2.21
N ILE A 122 -14.39 0.62 3.23
CA ILE A 122 -13.56 1.82 3.15
C ILE A 122 -12.57 1.81 4.30
N GLY A 123 -11.36 2.22 4.05
CA GLY A 123 -10.34 2.21 5.09
C GLY A 123 -9.10 2.99 4.71
N THR A 124 -8.09 2.82 5.53
CA THR A 124 -6.77 3.40 5.31
C THR A 124 -5.68 2.46 5.83
N THR A 125 -4.54 2.51 5.15
CA THR A 125 -3.31 1.86 5.60
C THR A 125 -2.28 2.92 5.92
N VAL A 126 -1.59 2.75 7.02
CA VAL A 126 -0.44 3.56 7.40
C VAL A 126 0.77 2.67 7.51
N GLY A 127 1.83 3.05 6.83
CA GLY A 127 3.00 2.19 6.78
C GLY A 127 4.21 2.88 6.18
N GLY A 128 5.10 2.08 5.67
CA GLY A 128 6.30 2.58 5.03
C GLY A 128 6.84 1.58 4.02
N GLY A 129 7.79 2.05 3.26
CA GLY A 129 8.36 1.27 2.20
C GLY A 129 9.70 1.79 1.73
N MET A 130 10.17 1.18 0.67
CA MET A 130 11.41 1.55 -0.01
C MET A 130 11.16 1.61 -1.51
N GLU A 131 11.52 2.73 -2.07
CA GLU A 131 11.66 2.91 -3.50
C GLU A 131 13.09 2.59 -3.91
N THR A 132 13.25 1.83 -4.98
CA THR A 132 14.55 1.49 -5.57
C THR A 132 14.50 1.82 -7.05
N ALA A 133 15.12 2.91 -7.43
CA ALA A 133 15.25 3.34 -8.81
C ALA A 133 16.60 2.89 -9.38
N PHE A 134 16.53 2.20 -10.50
CA PHE A 134 17.67 1.74 -11.25
C PHE A 134 17.72 2.50 -12.58
N TYR A 135 18.70 3.38 -12.72
CA TYR A 135 18.93 4.20 -13.92
C TYR A 135 20.11 3.67 -14.70
N MET A 136 19.90 3.45 -15.98
CA MET A 136 20.95 3.16 -16.94
C MET A 136 21.11 4.40 -17.84
N PHE A 137 22.33 4.88 -18.01
CA PHE A 137 22.65 5.98 -18.91
C PHE A 137 23.38 5.43 -20.14
N GLU A 138 23.24 6.09 -21.29
CA GLU A 138 24.07 5.79 -22.46
C GLU A 138 25.52 6.12 -22.13
N GLY A 139 26.33 5.07 -21.99
CA GLY A 139 27.76 5.22 -21.83
C GLY A 139 28.43 5.57 -23.14
N ASN A 140 29.52 6.30 -23.05
CA ASN A 140 30.41 6.49 -24.20
C ASN A 140 30.88 5.10 -24.67
N LYS A 141 30.72 4.77 -25.94
CA LYS A 141 31.03 3.43 -26.52
C LYS A 141 32.49 2.96 -26.32
N GLN A 142 33.32 3.81 -25.70
CA GLN A 142 34.71 3.54 -25.40
C GLN A 142 34.99 3.13 -23.96
N ASP A 143 34.02 3.23 -23.05
CA ASP A 143 34.20 2.84 -21.66
C ASP A 143 33.76 1.39 -21.46
N TRP A 144 34.73 0.52 -21.20
CA TRP A 144 34.54 -0.91 -20.89
C TRP A 144 33.97 -1.17 -19.47
N LEU A 145 33.67 -0.12 -18.69
CA LEU A 145 33.17 -0.21 -17.32
C LEU A 145 31.64 0.06 -17.32
N PRO A 146 30.81 -0.99 -17.41
CA PRO A 146 29.33 -0.83 -17.31
C PRO A 146 28.89 -0.22 -15.99
N GLU A 147 29.69 -0.30 -14.94
CA GLU A 147 29.42 0.23 -13.60
C GLU A 147 29.37 1.77 -13.56
N ALA A 148 30.08 2.45 -14.46
CA ALA A 148 30.08 3.93 -14.53
C ALA A 148 28.76 4.51 -15.04
N ASN A 149 27.93 3.69 -15.68
CA ASN A 149 26.68 4.12 -16.34
C ASN A 149 25.42 3.63 -15.62
N VAL A 150 25.55 3.11 -14.41
CA VAL A 150 24.45 2.58 -13.62
C VAL A 150 24.37 3.31 -12.29
N VAL A 151 23.23 3.86 -11.98
CA VAL A 151 22.94 4.48 -10.67
C VAL A 151 21.80 3.74 -10.02
N LEU A 152 22.06 3.24 -8.80
CA LEU A 152 21.06 2.65 -7.93
C LEU A 152 20.71 3.65 -6.83
N HIS A 153 19.48 4.16 -6.86
CA HIS A 153 18.96 5.06 -5.84
C HIS A 153 17.94 4.33 -4.98
N LYS A 154 18.16 4.33 -3.66
CA LYS A 154 17.24 3.73 -2.69
C LYS A 154 16.73 4.82 -1.75
N GLN A 155 15.41 4.92 -1.63
CA GLN A 155 14.79 5.91 -0.76
C GLN A 155 13.68 5.27 0.08
N PRO A 156 13.81 5.31 1.42
CA PRO A 156 12.73 4.93 2.31
C PRO A 156 11.66 6.03 2.34
N PHE A 157 10.40 5.63 2.53
CA PHE A 157 9.28 6.56 2.67
C PHE A 157 8.27 6.04 3.70
N LEU A 158 7.53 6.97 4.28
CA LEU A 158 6.29 6.69 5.01
C LEU A 158 5.11 6.98 4.09
N ALA A 159 4.03 6.24 4.23
CA ALA A 159 2.85 6.43 3.39
C ALA A 159 1.56 6.29 4.19
N VAL A 160 0.57 7.05 3.73
CA VAL A 160 -0.83 6.84 4.05
C VAL A 160 -1.54 6.45 2.77
N ASP A 161 -2.36 5.44 2.85
CA ASP A 161 -3.01 4.82 1.70
C ASP A 161 -4.51 4.66 1.96
N PRO A 162 -5.32 5.70 1.72
CA PRO A 162 -6.77 5.58 1.76
C PRO A 162 -7.25 4.65 0.65
N PHE A 163 -8.19 3.78 0.96
CA PHE A 163 -8.73 2.82 0.02
C PHE A 163 -10.23 2.61 0.15
N ILE A 164 -10.83 2.15 -0.94
CA ILE A 164 -12.18 1.61 -1.00
C ILE A 164 -12.15 0.27 -1.74
N GLY A 165 -13.12 -0.60 -1.45
CA GLY A 165 -13.20 -1.87 -2.17
C GLY A 165 -14.46 -2.66 -1.88
N CYS A 166 -14.54 -3.83 -2.49
CA CYS A 166 -15.60 -4.79 -2.24
C CYS A 166 -15.08 -6.22 -2.33
N ASP A 167 -15.40 -7.01 -1.32
CA ASP A 167 -15.17 -8.45 -1.32
C ASP A 167 -16.48 -9.15 -1.75
N PHE A 168 -16.44 -10.01 -2.77
CA PHE A 168 -17.58 -10.77 -3.29
C PHE A 168 -17.47 -12.24 -2.88
N ALA A 169 -18.40 -12.73 -2.07
CA ALA A 169 -18.44 -14.13 -1.67
C ALA A 169 -18.83 -15.02 -2.86
N VAL A 170 -17.87 -15.82 -3.35
CA VAL A 170 -18.06 -16.75 -4.48
C VAL A 170 -18.23 -18.19 -4.03
N ALA A 171 -17.61 -18.57 -2.91
CA ALA A 171 -17.77 -19.87 -2.29
C ALA A 171 -17.66 -19.76 -0.76
N GLN A 172 -17.92 -20.84 -0.05
CA GLN A 172 -17.71 -20.90 1.39
C GLN A 172 -16.22 -20.68 1.71
N GLY A 173 -15.92 -19.63 2.46
CA GLY A 173 -14.55 -19.28 2.80
C GLY A 173 -13.73 -18.61 1.71
N LEU A 174 -14.27 -18.38 0.50
CA LEU A 174 -13.55 -17.74 -0.62
C LEU A 174 -14.31 -16.50 -1.11
N ARG A 175 -13.58 -15.39 -1.20
CA ARG A 175 -14.09 -14.11 -1.75
C ARG A 175 -13.16 -13.62 -2.84
N LEU A 176 -13.72 -13.07 -3.90
CA LEU A 176 -12.99 -12.22 -4.85
C LEU A 176 -13.00 -10.80 -4.33
N THR A 177 -11.89 -10.10 -4.43
CA THR A 177 -11.78 -8.71 -3.99
C THR A 177 -11.37 -7.79 -5.12
N VAL A 178 -11.98 -6.61 -5.10
CA VAL A 178 -11.57 -5.45 -5.89
C VAL A 178 -11.32 -4.31 -4.93
N LYS A 179 -10.14 -3.71 -4.97
CA LYS A 179 -9.75 -2.58 -4.13
C LYS A 179 -9.20 -1.47 -5.03
N ALA A 180 -9.51 -0.24 -4.71
CA ALA A 180 -8.87 0.93 -5.28
C ALA A 180 -8.28 1.75 -4.14
N ASP A 181 -7.06 2.23 -4.30
CA ASP A 181 -6.37 3.05 -3.31
C ASP A 181 -5.67 4.24 -3.96
N TRP A 182 -5.19 5.12 -3.09
CA TRP A 182 -4.33 6.22 -3.48
C TRP A 182 -3.12 6.29 -2.55
N LEU A 183 -1.99 5.82 -3.01
CA LEU A 183 -0.75 5.90 -2.25
C LEU A 183 -0.31 7.36 -2.10
N LEU A 184 -0.15 7.81 -0.86
CA LEU A 184 0.34 9.14 -0.49
C LEU A 184 1.61 8.99 0.33
N ALA A 185 2.76 9.14 -0.30
CA ALA A 185 4.03 9.13 0.42
C ALA A 185 4.24 10.44 1.18
N ILE A 186 4.59 10.31 2.47
CA ILE A 186 4.88 11.40 3.38
C ILE A 186 6.38 11.36 3.68
N ASN A 187 7.19 11.98 2.85
CA ASN A 187 8.61 12.05 3.14
C ASN A 187 9.08 13.49 3.35
N SER A 188 9.96 13.68 4.33
CA SER A 188 10.44 15.00 4.75
C SER A 188 11.47 15.62 3.82
N ASN A 189 12.11 14.85 2.94
CA ASN A 189 13.30 15.29 2.23
C ASN A 189 13.05 15.80 0.81
N GLY A 190 11.81 15.99 0.40
CA GLY A 190 11.44 16.70 -0.83
C GLY A 190 11.72 16.00 -2.15
N LEU A 191 12.57 14.99 -2.15
CA LEU A 191 13.01 14.27 -3.32
C LEU A 191 12.15 13.01 -3.48
N ASN A 192 11.67 12.75 -4.63
CA ASN A 192 10.96 11.55 -5.07
C ASN A 192 9.90 11.01 -4.08
N ARG A 193 8.63 11.31 -4.33
CA ARG A 193 7.50 10.84 -3.52
C ARG A 193 6.63 9.94 -4.38
N PRO A 194 6.70 8.62 -4.21
CA PRO A 194 5.78 7.75 -4.94
C PRO A 194 4.36 8.01 -4.46
N GLN A 195 3.50 8.48 -5.36
CA GLN A 195 2.09 8.73 -5.07
C GLN A 195 1.25 8.40 -6.30
N GLY A 196 0.02 8.01 -6.08
CA GLY A 196 -0.90 7.79 -7.20
C GLY A 196 -1.93 6.71 -6.96
N PRO A 197 -2.93 6.64 -7.87
CA PRO A 197 -3.99 5.66 -7.80
C PRO A 197 -3.54 4.27 -8.23
N ARG A 198 -4.08 3.25 -7.56
CA ARG A 198 -3.88 1.84 -7.91
C ARG A 198 -5.20 1.09 -7.80
N ILE A 199 -5.35 0.06 -8.62
CA ILE A 199 -6.50 -0.85 -8.61
C ILE A 199 -5.98 -2.27 -8.42
N TYR A 200 -6.65 -3.01 -7.55
CA TYR A 200 -6.28 -4.36 -7.13
C TYR A 200 -7.38 -5.34 -7.45
N PHE A 201 -6.96 -6.53 -7.86
CA PHE A 201 -7.82 -7.69 -8.05
C PHE A 201 -7.18 -8.89 -7.38
N GLY A 202 -7.97 -9.67 -6.68
CA GLY A 202 -7.43 -10.84 -6.01
C GLY A 202 -8.49 -11.71 -5.37
N PHE A 203 -8.00 -12.60 -4.52
CA PHE A 203 -8.84 -13.50 -3.76
C PHE A 203 -8.46 -13.44 -2.28
N ILE A 204 -9.46 -13.65 -1.45
CA ILE A 204 -9.34 -13.63 0.01
C ILE A 204 -10.03 -14.87 0.55
N PHE A 205 -9.30 -15.58 1.39
CA PHE A 205 -9.87 -16.63 2.24
C PHE A 205 -10.41 -16.00 3.53
N ALA A 206 -11.63 -16.32 3.91
CA ALA A 206 -12.30 -15.78 5.09
C ALA A 206 -12.90 -16.91 5.93
N HIS A 207 -12.58 -16.94 7.22
CA HIS A 207 -13.03 -17.91 8.20
C HIS A 207 -13.71 -17.24 9.38
#